data_45f2bb374088a4f591ab01da8e7e9940
#
_entry.id   45f2bb374088a4f591ab01da8e7e9940
#
_cell.length_a   1.000
_cell.length_b   1.000
_cell.length_c   1.000
_cell.angle_alpha   90.00
_cell.angle_beta   90.00
_cell.angle_gamma   90.00
#
_symmetry.space_group_name_H-M   'P 1'
#
loop_
_entity.id
_entity.type
_entity.pdbx_description
1 polymer ?
#
loop_
_entity_poly.entity_id
_entity_poly.type
_entity_poly.pdbx_seq_one_letter_code
_entity_poly.pdbx_strand_id
1 'polypeptide(L)'
;MNFFDKNIEALKKINLKLAEDIINSDDKSDYSSDKDVSKTGFDLPLLKNGKLLHSKYDPLKEASRLFTGNENFILFCGLGAGIHIEFFLNNFKSKYCAVTEVSFSNFKSLFKIIDFSHLILSKNLSFLPPLESEDFEKEFISSYIPAIHGNFEIKILRPWEDFYKEKNPIFEKKIQASLEKIQADVSTQAAFGKIWMRNIMQNLKTASLIRPFIPKTDPGKKAYILGAGPSLESALENIKKYRDSIVLFASDTVFPVLISAGIEADFFVTMDPQNISYAHCFKPFTKNTVGIFDLCSNPILAREFLKNGNSFFFTKSAHPFAQYASFFSPFPYMETGSGTVALAARSAALSLGFKDLEFFGLDFAYTGGKAYAAGTYLSKQFEKTSSKTSPLETKFCDLMFRTEVKKTQENGKITYTTALLDGYKAFFKGVISLNSASPVWKKEDFSIFQYEGFIRHLKTPACKDKKMLTTALLPYFAYLNKRLSKNISNFADVELVLSQILEYTVS
;
A
#
# COMPACT_ATOMS: atom_id res chain seq x y z
N MET A 1 -6.53 11.51 -40.35
CA MET A 1 -6.63 11.60 -38.91
C MET A 1 -5.75 12.75 -38.47
N ASN A 2 -6.30 13.72 -37.73
CA ASN A 2 -5.51 14.84 -37.22
C ASN A 2 -4.61 14.38 -36.06
N PHE A 3 -3.68 15.20 -35.59
CA PHE A 3 -2.78 14.82 -34.50
C PHE A 3 -3.50 14.53 -33.19
N PHE A 4 -4.54 15.31 -32.87
CA PHE A 4 -5.34 15.10 -31.64
C PHE A 4 -5.94 13.71 -31.62
N ASP A 5 -6.61 13.29 -32.68
CA ASP A 5 -7.26 11.97 -32.73
C ASP A 5 -6.23 10.83 -32.61
N LYS A 6 -5.06 10.97 -33.29
CA LYS A 6 -3.98 9.97 -33.17
C LYS A 6 -3.44 9.84 -31.74
N ASN A 7 -3.20 10.97 -31.08
CA ASN A 7 -2.68 11.01 -29.71
C ASN A 7 -3.69 10.43 -28.73
N ILE A 8 -4.96 10.78 -28.87
CA ILE A 8 -6.04 10.25 -28.03
C ILE A 8 -6.23 8.74 -28.22
N GLU A 9 -6.20 8.25 -29.46
CA GLU A 9 -6.28 6.79 -29.71
C GLU A 9 -5.09 6.03 -29.11
N ALA A 10 -3.88 6.60 -29.19
CA ALA A 10 -2.71 6.02 -28.57
C ALA A 10 -2.87 6.00 -27.03
N LEU A 11 -3.33 7.12 -26.46
CA LEU A 11 -3.50 7.26 -25.01
C LEU A 11 -4.60 6.35 -24.46
N LYS A 12 -5.72 6.17 -25.16
CA LYS A 12 -6.79 5.23 -24.78
C LYS A 12 -6.29 3.80 -24.61
N LYS A 13 -5.26 3.38 -25.33
CA LYS A 13 -4.68 2.03 -25.23
C LYS A 13 -3.93 1.81 -23.92
N ILE A 14 -3.44 2.87 -23.26
CA ILE A 14 -2.60 2.80 -22.07
C ILE A 14 -3.27 3.39 -20.84
N ASN A 15 -4.05 4.48 -20.98
CA ASN A 15 -4.76 5.16 -19.90
C ASN A 15 -6.06 5.78 -20.42
N LEU A 16 -7.14 5.01 -20.38
CA LEU A 16 -8.46 5.43 -20.87
C LEU A 16 -8.98 6.66 -20.12
N LYS A 17 -8.84 6.68 -18.78
CA LYS A 17 -9.32 7.78 -17.93
C LYS A 17 -8.64 9.10 -18.30
N LEU A 18 -7.31 9.10 -18.39
CA LEU A 18 -6.54 10.30 -18.78
C LEU A 18 -6.96 10.81 -20.16
N ALA A 19 -7.20 9.89 -21.11
CA ALA A 19 -7.66 10.28 -22.46
C ALA A 19 -9.04 10.96 -22.41
N GLU A 20 -9.99 10.43 -21.63
CA GLU A 20 -11.33 10.99 -21.44
C GLU A 20 -11.26 12.36 -20.73
N ASP A 21 -10.46 12.50 -19.70
CA ASP A 21 -10.26 13.77 -19.00
C ASP A 21 -9.68 14.85 -19.92
N ILE A 22 -8.72 14.52 -20.80
CA ILE A 22 -8.17 15.44 -21.81
C ILE A 22 -9.24 15.82 -22.84
N ILE A 23 -10.03 14.88 -23.32
CA ILE A 23 -11.11 15.17 -24.30
C ILE A 23 -12.10 16.17 -23.70
N ASN A 24 -12.51 15.94 -22.46
CA ASN A 24 -13.55 16.69 -21.76
C ASN A 24 -13.06 18.01 -21.16
N SER A 25 -11.74 18.26 -21.17
CA SER A 25 -11.20 19.51 -20.64
C SER A 25 -11.60 20.71 -21.50
N ASP A 26 -11.60 21.89 -20.86
CA ASP A 26 -11.82 23.15 -21.54
C ASP A 26 -10.66 23.49 -22.51
N ASP A 27 -10.77 24.62 -23.24
CA ASP A 27 -9.73 25.09 -24.15
C ASP A 27 -8.86 26.22 -23.53
N LYS A 28 -8.85 26.34 -22.19
CA LYS A 28 -8.06 27.35 -21.46
C LYS A 28 -6.61 26.90 -21.24
N SER A 29 -5.93 26.56 -22.31
CA SER A 29 -4.52 26.17 -22.26
C SER A 29 -3.59 27.38 -22.05
N ASP A 30 -2.44 27.15 -21.47
CA ASP A 30 -1.35 28.13 -21.37
C ASP A 30 -0.51 28.19 -22.66
N TYR A 31 -0.72 27.26 -23.59
CA TYR A 31 -0.08 27.24 -24.91
C TYR A 31 -0.85 28.04 -25.94
N SER A 32 -0.13 28.65 -26.87
CA SER A 32 -0.69 29.23 -28.09
C SER A 32 -1.24 28.14 -29.00
N SER A 33 -2.21 28.50 -29.84
CA SER A 33 -2.64 27.64 -30.96
C SER A 33 -1.59 27.54 -32.07
N ASP A 34 -0.62 28.50 -32.10
CA ASP A 34 0.42 28.56 -33.07
C ASP A 34 1.67 27.79 -32.64
N LYS A 35 2.45 27.34 -33.59
CA LYS A 35 3.76 26.73 -33.38
C LYS A 35 4.80 27.42 -34.24
N ASP A 36 6.04 27.42 -33.78
CA ASP A 36 7.21 27.82 -34.58
C ASP A 36 7.93 26.55 -35.08
N VAL A 37 8.88 26.73 -35.97
CA VAL A 37 9.71 25.64 -36.49
C VAL A 37 11.18 25.96 -36.20
N SER A 38 11.89 24.98 -35.60
CA SER A 38 13.32 25.13 -35.36
C SER A 38 14.11 25.15 -36.65
N LYS A 39 15.35 25.65 -36.65
CA LYS A 39 16.25 25.59 -37.81
C LYS A 39 16.56 24.15 -38.26
N THR A 40 16.37 23.18 -37.37
CA THR A 40 16.54 21.75 -37.63
C THR A 40 15.24 21.03 -38.01
N GLY A 41 14.13 21.78 -38.21
CA GLY A 41 12.86 21.22 -38.72
C GLY A 41 11.90 20.66 -37.70
N PHE A 42 12.12 20.90 -36.40
CA PHE A 42 11.18 20.45 -35.32
C PHE A 42 10.07 21.46 -35.11
N ASP A 43 8.86 21.00 -34.99
CA ASP A 43 7.71 21.78 -34.50
C ASP A 43 7.90 22.17 -33.03
N LEU A 44 7.81 23.44 -32.72
CA LEU A 44 8.05 23.99 -31.40
C LEU A 44 6.78 24.67 -30.85
N PRO A 45 6.20 24.18 -29.76
CA PRO A 45 5.06 24.85 -29.12
C PRO A 45 5.49 26.15 -28.44
N LEU A 46 4.56 27.11 -28.47
CA LEU A 46 4.73 28.44 -27.88
C LEU A 46 3.83 28.54 -26.62
N LEU A 47 4.34 29.14 -25.58
CA LEU A 47 3.51 29.63 -24.50
C LEU A 47 2.77 30.91 -24.92
N LYS A 48 1.63 31.24 -24.29
CA LYS A 48 0.86 32.47 -24.61
C LYS A 48 1.65 33.76 -24.47
N ASN A 49 2.74 33.78 -23.70
CA ASN A 49 3.65 34.90 -23.62
C ASN A 49 4.66 34.97 -24.77
N GLY A 50 4.54 34.11 -25.76
CA GLY A 50 5.40 34.05 -26.94
C GLY A 50 6.74 33.33 -26.74
N LYS A 51 7.02 32.77 -25.54
CA LYS A 51 8.25 32.02 -25.27
C LYS A 51 8.15 30.61 -25.87
N LEU A 52 9.21 30.20 -26.56
CA LEU A 52 9.42 28.82 -27.01
C LEU A 52 9.87 27.96 -25.82
N LEU A 53 9.40 26.74 -25.75
CA LEU A 53 9.83 25.77 -24.73
C LEU A 53 11.18 25.14 -25.06
N HIS A 54 11.54 25.08 -26.32
CA HIS A 54 12.79 24.50 -26.79
C HIS A 54 13.60 25.51 -27.65
N SER A 55 14.89 25.23 -27.81
CA SER A 55 15.79 26.01 -28.62
C SER A 55 15.30 26.12 -30.06
N LYS A 56 15.17 27.35 -30.60
CA LYS A 56 14.85 27.58 -32.00
C LYS A 56 15.96 27.11 -32.94
N TYR A 57 17.20 27.01 -32.45
CA TYR A 57 18.37 26.65 -33.25
C TYR A 57 18.58 25.15 -33.36
N ASP A 58 18.77 24.49 -32.19
CA ASP A 58 19.08 23.06 -32.13
C ASP A 58 18.47 22.47 -30.85
N PRO A 59 17.22 21.98 -30.90
CA PRO A 59 16.56 21.37 -29.77
C PRO A 59 17.19 20.06 -29.31
N LEU A 60 17.83 19.28 -30.17
CA LEU A 60 18.51 18.03 -29.81
C LEU A 60 19.77 18.29 -29.00
N LYS A 61 20.55 19.32 -29.38
CA LYS A 61 21.72 19.73 -28.62
C LYS A 61 21.31 20.30 -27.24
N GLU A 62 20.19 21.00 -27.15
CA GLU A 62 19.61 21.43 -25.88
C GLU A 62 19.26 20.20 -25.05
N ALA A 63 18.52 19.25 -25.60
CA ALA A 63 18.12 18.02 -24.92
C ALA A 63 19.34 17.22 -24.39
N SER A 64 20.40 17.09 -25.17
CA SER A 64 21.61 16.37 -24.79
C SER A 64 22.31 16.93 -23.55
N ARG A 65 22.13 18.23 -23.26
CA ARG A 65 22.73 18.90 -22.09
C ARG A 65 21.93 18.73 -20.79
N LEU A 66 20.70 18.22 -20.89
CA LEU A 66 19.84 18.00 -19.72
C LEU A 66 20.25 16.75 -18.91
N PHE A 67 21.01 15.84 -19.52
CA PHE A 67 21.28 14.54 -18.93
C PHE A 67 22.78 14.33 -18.64
N THR A 68 23.05 13.75 -17.48
CA THR A 68 24.42 13.36 -17.07
C THR A 68 24.70 11.87 -17.33
N GLY A 69 23.64 11.08 -17.61
CA GLY A 69 23.71 9.64 -17.76
C GLY A 69 23.54 8.85 -16.46
N ASN A 70 23.48 9.53 -15.31
CA ASN A 70 23.30 8.90 -13.99
C ASN A 70 21.84 8.77 -13.56
N GLU A 71 20.94 9.45 -14.26
CA GLU A 71 19.50 9.42 -13.97
C GLU A 71 18.96 8.00 -14.22
N ASN A 72 18.10 7.51 -13.32
CA ASN A 72 17.43 6.20 -13.48
C ASN A 72 15.95 6.34 -13.75
N PHE A 73 15.26 7.23 -13.00
CA PHE A 73 13.88 7.62 -13.27
C PHE A 73 13.76 9.13 -13.29
N ILE A 74 13.16 9.66 -14.35
CA ILE A 74 12.94 11.10 -14.50
C ILE A 74 11.45 11.41 -14.55
N LEU A 75 11.03 12.38 -13.74
CA LEU A 75 9.76 13.07 -13.95
C LEU A 75 10.00 14.33 -14.78
N PHE A 76 9.48 14.35 -15.97
CA PHE A 76 9.47 15.54 -16.82
C PHE A 76 8.24 16.40 -16.48
N CYS A 77 8.47 17.63 -16.03
CA CYS A 77 7.43 18.65 -15.88
C CYS A 77 7.41 19.53 -17.13
N GLY A 78 6.35 19.39 -17.89
CA GLY A 78 6.20 20.01 -19.22
C GLY A 78 6.56 19.05 -20.36
N LEU A 79 5.56 18.72 -21.17
CA LEU A 79 5.72 17.85 -22.36
C LEU A 79 6.49 18.57 -23.48
N GLY A 80 6.25 19.88 -23.64
CA GLY A 80 6.85 20.65 -24.74
C GLY A 80 6.61 20.00 -26.09
N ALA A 81 7.65 19.95 -26.93
CA ALA A 81 7.63 19.22 -28.20
C ALA A 81 8.00 17.72 -28.03
N GLY A 82 8.24 17.24 -26.81
CA GLY A 82 8.65 15.85 -26.54
C GLY A 82 10.10 15.54 -26.87
N ILE A 83 10.86 16.43 -27.45
CA ILE A 83 12.23 16.22 -27.99
C ILE A 83 13.19 15.74 -26.90
N HIS A 84 13.15 16.33 -25.72
CA HIS A 84 13.99 15.96 -24.57
C HIS A 84 13.62 14.59 -24.01
N ILE A 85 12.35 14.23 -24.03
CA ILE A 85 11.84 12.92 -23.60
C ILE A 85 12.28 11.85 -24.59
N GLU A 86 12.08 12.11 -25.88
CA GLU A 86 12.49 11.20 -26.94
C GLU A 86 14.01 11.00 -26.95
N PHE A 87 14.79 12.08 -26.76
CA PHE A 87 16.25 11.99 -26.59
C PHE A 87 16.62 11.06 -25.43
N PHE A 88 15.97 11.22 -24.27
CA PHE A 88 16.22 10.36 -23.11
C PHE A 88 15.93 8.89 -23.42
N LEU A 89 14.76 8.58 -23.96
CA LEU A 89 14.35 7.21 -24.26
C LEU A 89 15.24 6.52 -25.29
N ASN A 90 15.72 7.27 -26.28
CA ASN A 90 16.58 6.72 -27.34
C ASN A 90 18.01 6.44 -26.87
N ASN A 91 18.54 7.26 -25.95
CA ASN A 91 19.91 7.13 -25.47
C ASN A 91 20.04 6.28 -24.20
N PHE A 92 18.96 6.12 -23.42
CA PHE A 92 18.98 5.41 -22.14
C PHE A 92 17.89 4.32 -22.08
N LYS A 93 17.97 3.35 -22.97
CA LYS A 93 16.93 2.32 -23.26
C LYS A 93 16.49 1.48 -22.04
N SER A 94 17.33 1.34 -21.02
CA SER A 94 17.00 0.58 -19.79
C SER A 94 16.39 1.44 -18.69
N LYS A 95 16.25 2.75 -18.91
CA LYS A 95 15.75 3.70 -17.91
C LYS A 95 14.29 4.05 -18.16
N TYR A 96 13.66 4.63 -17.16
CA TYR A 96 12.22 4.92 -17.15
C TYR A 96 11.99 6.41 -16.92
N CYS A 97 10.86 6.89 -17.39
CA CYS A 97 10.46 8.27 -17.13
C CYS A 97 8.93 8.41 -17.07
N ALA A 98 8.50 9.51 -16.49
CA ALA A 98 7.12 9.97 -16.55
C ALA A 98 7.07 11.41 -17.04
N VAL A 99 5.95 11.82 -17.62
CA VAL A 99 5.70 13.20 -18.04
C VAL A 99 4.37 13.67 -17.51
N THR A 100 4.34 14.93 -17.09
CA THR A 100 3.12 15.62 -16.65
C THR A 100 3.08 17.05 -17.18
N GLU A 101 1.90 17.63 -17.22
CA GLU A 101 1.63 19.05 -17.51
C GLU A 101 0.96 19.73 -16.32
N VAL A 102 0.68 21.02 -16.40
CA VAL A 102 -0.04 21.75 -15.37
C VAL A 102 -1.52 21.38 -15.37
N SER A 103 -2.14 21.36 -16.56
CA SER A 103 -3.58 21.15 -16.75
C SER A 103 -3.89 20.19 -17.90
N PHE A 104 -5.09 19.61 -17.88
CA PHE A 104 -5.59 18.80 -19.00
C PHE A 104 -5.70 19.59 -20.29
N SER A 105 -6.05 20.88 -20.20
CA SER A 105 -6.12 21.79 -21.34
C SER A 105 -4.77 22.00 -22.00
N ASN A 106 -3.67 21.94 -21.24
CA ASN A 106 -2.32 22.01 -21.78
C ASN A 106 -2.00 20.77 -22.63
N PHE A 107 -2.29 19.56 -22.12
CA PHE A 107 -2.18 18.34 -22.92
C PHE A 107 -3.02 18.41 -24.19
N LYS A 108 -4.29 18.83 -24.07
CA LYS A 108 -5.22 18.97 -25.20
C LYS A 108 -4.67 19.88 -26.28
N SER A 109 -4.10 21.02 -25.90
CA SER A 109 -3.51 21.98 -26.84
C SER A 109 -2.29 21.40 -27.52
N LEU A 110 -1.36 20.80 -26.80
CA LEU A 110 -0.16 20.18 -27.39
C LEU A 110 -0.53 19.02 -28.33
N PHE A 111 -1.53 18.21 -27.97
CA PHE A 111 -2.00 17.09 -28.81
C PHE A 111 -2.65 17.55 -30.11
N LYS A 112 -3.17 18.78 -30.16
CA LYS A 112 -3.69 19.38 -31.43
C LYS A 112 -2.58 19.77 -32.43
N ILE A 113 -1.38 20.12 -31.90
CA ILE A 113 -0.31 20.71 -32.73
C ILE A 113 0.85 19.79 -33.03
N ILE A 114 1.07 18.71 -32.21
CA ILE A 114 2.17 17.76 -32.37
C ILE A 114 1.66 16.32 -32.26
N ASP A 115 2.25 15.42 -33.07
CA ASP A 115 2.00 13.97 -32.99
C ASP A 115 2.92 13.32 -31.96
N PHE A 116 2.36 12.96 -30.80
CA PHE A 116 3.05 12.24 -29.72
C PHE A 116 2.71 10.75 -29.69
N SER A 117 1.96 10.23 -30.65
CA SER A 117 1.43 8.86 -30.60
C SER A 117 2.53 7.81 -30.41
N HIS A 118 3.70 8.02 -30.97
CA HIS A 118 4.86 7.14 -30.80
C HIS A 118 5.46 7.21 -29.38
N LEU A 119 5.52 8.41 -28.76
CA LEU A 119 5.98 8.58 -27.39
C LEU A 119 4.98 7.97 -26.39
N ILE A 120 3.69 8.20 -26.61
CA ILE A 120 2.61 7.67 -25.77
C ILE A 120 2.68 6.14 -25.70
N LEU A 121 3.01 5.46 -26.79
CA LEU A 121 3.12 4.02 -26.87
C LEU A 121 4.50 3.47 -26.39
N SER A 122 5.41 4.33 -25.95
CA SER A 122 6.70 3.89 -25.41
C SER A 122 6.52 3.14 -24.10
N LYS A 123 7.16 1.98 -23.97
CA LYS A 123 7.06 1.11 -22.79
C LYS A 123 7.70 1.70 -21.53
N ASN A 124 8.66 2.61 -21.69
CA ASN A 124 9.44 3.19 -20.59
C ASN A 124 8.99 4.61 -20.24
N LEU A 125 7.88 5.08 -20.78
CA LEU A 125 7.29 6.38 -20.49
C LEU A 125 5.88 6.23 -19.95
N SER A 126 5.60 6.91 -18.85
CA SER A 126 4.25 7.02 -18.26
C SER A 126 3.73 8.46 -18.47
N PHE A 127 2.54 8.59 -19.05
CA PHE A 127 1.81 9.87 -19.07
C PHE A 127 0.98 9.97 -17.80
N LEU A 128 1.30 10.95 -16.95
CA LEU A 128 0.61 11.20 -15.69
C LEU A 128 -0.48 12.25 -15.83
N PRO A 129 -1.53 12.21 -15.00
CA PRO A 129 -2.45 13.32 -14.86
C PRO A 129 -1.70 14.64 -14.59
N PRO A 130 -2.30 15.79 -14.92
CA PRO A 130 -1.67 17.08 -14.67
C PRO A 130 -1.39 17.34 -13.19
N LEU A 131 -0.42 18.19 -12.91
CA LEU A 131 -0.04 18.58 -11.53
C LEU A 131 -1.19 19.21 -10.72
N GLU A 132 -2.18 19.83 -11.37
CA GLU A 132 -3.38 20.37 -10.72
C GLU A 132 -4.42 19.28 -10.40
N SER A 133 -4.33 18.10 -11.02
CA SER A 133 -5.28 16.99 -10.80
C SER A 133 -5.12 16.36 -9.41
N GLU A 134 -6.23 15.95 -8.82
CA GLU A 134 -6.25 15.15 -7.59
C GLU A 134 -5.68 13.75 -7.80
N ASP A 135 -5.79 13.21 -9.02
CA ASP A 135 -5.27 11.89 -9.38
C ASP A 135 -3.74 11.85 -9.57
N PHE A 136 -3.06 13.00 -9.68
CA PHE A 136 -1.61 13.05 -9.94
C PHE A 136 -0.81 12.22 -8.94
N GLU A 137 -1.07 12.41 -7.64
CA GLU A 137 -0.35 11.70 -6.57
C GLU A 137 -0.47 10.17 -6.71
N LYS A 138 -1.70 9.69 -6.90
CA LYS A 138 -1.99 8.25 -7.03
C LYS A 138 -1.27 7.64 -8.22
N GLU A 139 -1.36 8.27 -9.37
CA GLU A 139 -0.74 7.78 -10.61
C GLU A 139 0.80 7.90 -10.57
N PHE A 140 1.34 8.95 -9.95
CA PHE A 140 2.78 9.10 -9.77
C PHE A 140 3.34 8.01 -8.83
N ILE A 141 2.69 7.75 -7.68
CA ILE A 141 3.09 6.69 -6.75
C ILE A 141 3.07 5.31 -7.46
N SER A 142 2.11 5.06 -8.35
CA SER A 142 2.04 3.81 -9.10
C SER A 142 3.09 3.70 -10.20
N SER A 143 3.56 4.82 -10.76
CA SER A 143 4.52 4.87 -11.86
C SER A 143 5.99 4.80 -11.41
N TYR A 144 6.31 5.33 -10.24
CA TYR A 144 7.67 5.32 -9.70
C TYR A 144 7.82 4.32 -8.56
N ILE A 145 8.53 3.24 -8.83
CA ILE A 145 8.83 2.16 -7.88
C ILE A 145 10.34 2.14 -7.62
N PRO A 146 10.84 2.71 -6.50
CA PRO A 146 12.28 2.84 -6.24
C PRO A 146 13.06 1.52 -6.32
N ALA A 147 12.44 0.40 -5.92
CA ALA A 147 13.06 -0.92 -5.95
C ALA A 147 13.38 -1.40 -7.38
N ILE A 148 12.68 -0.90 -8.39
CA ILE A 148 12.89 -1.22 -9.82
C ILE A 148 13.61 -0.08 -10.53
N HIS A 149 13.17 1.14 -10.26
CA HIS A 149 13.55 2.31 -11.07
C HIS A 149 14.78 3.03 -10.52
N GLY A 150 15.24 2.73 -9.30
CA GLY A 150 16.41 3.39 -8.70
C GLY A 150 16.14 4.83 -8.25
N ASN A 151 17.13 5.71 -8.46
CA ASN A 151 17.05 7.11 -8.05
C ASN A 151 16.07 7.92 -8.92
N PHE A 152 15.46 8.92 -8.28
CA PHE A 152 14.48 9.82 -8.88
C PHE A 152 15.10 11.20 -9.12
N GLU A 153 14.78 11.78 -10.29
CA GLU A 153 15.10 13.15 -10.62
C GLU A 153 13.93 13.86 -11.31
N ILE A 154 13.88 15.19 -11.15
CA ILE A 154 12.95 16.05 -11.88
C ILE A 154 13.72 16.79 -12.95
N LYS A 155 13.16 16.85 -14.17
CA LYS A 155 13.67 17.72 -15.23
C LYS A 155 12.54 18.64 -15.70
N ILE A 156 12.81 19.92 -15.67
CA ILE A 156 11.87 20.98 -16.05
C ILE A 156 12.52 21.78 -17.17
N LEU A 157 11.76 22.07 -18.21
CA LEU A 157 12.21 22.99 -19.26
C LEU A 157 12.20 24.43 -18.70
N ARG A 158 13.33 25.12 -18.78
CA ARG A 158 13.49 26.47 -18.19
C ARG A 158 12.38 27.45 -18.56
N PRO A 159 11.93 27.59 -19.82
CA PRO A 159 10.85 28.50 -20.15
C PRO A 159 9.51 28.13 -19.51
N TRP A 160 9.28 26.82 -19.27
CA TRP A 160 8.13 26.32 -18.54
C TRP A 160 8.23 26.69 -17.05
N GLU A 161 9.40 26.45 -16.43
CA GLU A 161 9.68 26.83 -15.04
C GLU A 161 9.49 28.34 -14.81
N ASP A 162 10.08 29.19 -15.68
CA ASP A 162 9.94 30.63 -15.63
C ASP A 162 8.48 31.10 -15.75
N PHE A 163 7.67 30.41 -16.58
CA PHE A 163 6.27 30.76 -16.79
C PHE A 163 5.41 30.41 -15.57
N TYR A 164 5.66 29.29 -14.93
CA TYR A 164 4.93 28.82 -13.74
C TYR A 164 5.61 29.18 -12.41
N LYS A 165 6.51 30.13 -12.41
CA LYS A 165 7.33 30.49 -11.24
C LYS A 165 6.53 30.67 -9.95
N GLU A 166 5.34 31.26 -10.00
CA GLU A 166 4.46 31.43 -8.82
C GLU A 166 3.80 30.12 -8.38
N LYS A 167 3.59 29.17 -9.27
CA LYS A 167 2.99 27.86 -8.99
C LYS A 167 4.02 26.80 -8.58
N ASN A 168 5.30 26.99 -8.95
CA ASN A 168 6.35 25.98 -8.70
C ASN A 168 6.44 25.52 -7.24
N PRO A 169 6.35 26.40 -6.22
CA PRO A 169 6.40 25.96 -4.82
C PRO A 169 5.26 25.02 -4.41
N ILE A 170 4.09 25.14 -5.05
CA ILE A 170 2.93 24.26 -4.83
C ILE A 170 3.19 22.91 -5.49
N PHE A 171 3.71 22.90 -6.71
CA PHE A 171 4.04 21.69 -7.46
C PHE A 171 5.15 20.90 -6.79
N GLU A 172 6.23 21.57 -6.35
CA GLU A 172 7.32 20.96 -5.60
C GLU A 172 6.82 20.31 -4.31
N LYS A 173 5.98 21.00 -3.53
CA LYS A 173 5.37 20.41 -2.32
C LYS A 173 4.54 19.18 -2.62
N LYS A 174 3.75 19.18 -3.69
CA LYS A 174 2.93 18.04 -4.10
C LYS A 174 3.79 16.83 -4.50
N ILE A 175 4.82 17.05 -5.28
CA ILE A 175 5.78 16.01 -5.68
C ILE A 175 6.53 15.49 -4.45
N GLN A 176 7.01 16.39 -3.58
CA GLN A 176 7.71 16.02 -2.35
C GLN A 176 6.84 15.19 -1.41
N ALA A 177 5.58 15.57 -1.20
CA ALA A 177 4.64 14.79 -0.40
C ALA A 177 4.40 13.39 -0.97
N SER A 178 4.34 13.27 -2.31
CA SER A 178 4.23 11.96 -2.98
C SER A 178 5.48 11.10 -2.76
N LEU A 179 6.68 11.71 -2.87
CA LEU A 179 7.95 11.02 -2.61
C LEU A 179 8.10 10.56 -1.16
N GLU A 180 7.63 11.34 -0.21
CA GLU A 180 7.61 10.96 1.22
C GLU A 180 6.73 9.74 1.47
N LYS A 181 5.55 9.68 0.83
CA LYS A 181 4.67 8.50 0.89
C LYS A 181 5.34 7.27 0.27
N ILE A 182 5.94 7.41 -0.91
CA ILE A 182 6.71 6.33 -1.56
C ILE A 182 7.85 5.86 -0.64
N GLN A 183 8.59 6.78 -0.04
CA GLN A 183 9.71 6.45 0.85
C GLN A 183 9.25 5.75 2.13
N ALA A 184 8.12 6.15 2.69
CA ALA A 184 7.52 5.51 3.86
C ALA A 184 7.11 4.06 3.53
N ASP A 185 6.46 3.86 2.38
CA ASP A 185 6.06 2.54 1.91
C ASP A 185 7.27 1.63 1.64
N VAL A 186 8.27 2.11 0.90
CA VAL A 186 9.52 1.38 0.66
C VAL A 186 10.26 1.05 1.96
N SER A 187 10.21 1.95 2.95
CA SER A 187 10.82 1.71 4.26
C SER A 187 10.12 0.58 5.01
N THR A 188 8.80 0.53 4.95
CA THR A 188 7.98 -0.55 5.50
C THR A 188 8.25 -1.87 4.77
N GLN A 189 8.24 -1.85 3.44
CA GLN A 189 8.57 -3.03 2.63
C GLN A 189 9.98 -3.54 2.93
N ALA A 190 10.97 -2.66 3.06
CA ALA A 190 12.33 -3.03 3.40
C ALA A 190 12.47 -3.61 4.82
N ALA A 191 11.66 -3.15 5.76
CA ALA A 191 11.66 -3.69 7.12
C ALA A 191 11.02 -5.07 7.20
N PHE A 192 9.90 -5.27 6.52
CA PHE A 192 9.06 -6.45 6.65
C PHE A 192 9.13 -7.43 5.48
N GLY A 193 9.68 -7.05 4.33
CA GLY A 193 9.64 -7.84 3.11
C GLY A 193 10.15 -9.29 3.27
N LYS A 194 11.23 -9.50 4.02
CA LYS A 194 11.73 -10.85 4.35
C LYS A 194 10.75 -11.62 5.22
N ILE A 195 10.21 -10.97 6.26
CA ILE A 195 9.30 -11.61 7.22
C ILE A 195 8.02 -11.99 6.52
N TRP A 196 7.42 -11.09 5.76
CA TRP A 196 6.20 -11.35 4.99
C TRP A 196 6.40 -12.52 4.02
N MET A 197 7.47 -12.49 3.24
CA MET A 197 7.73 -13.55 2.26
C MET A 197 7.86 -14.92 2.92
N ARG A 198 8.66 -15.01 3.99
CA ARG A 198 8.80 -16.24 4.77
C ARG A 198 7.45 -16.72 5.32
N ASN A 199 6.69 -15.82 5.94
CA ASN A 199 5.41 -16.15 6.53
C ASN A 199 4.41 -16.64 5.48
N ILE A 200 4.32 -15.95 4.33
CA ILE A 200 3.43 -16.36 3.24
C ILE A 200 3.79 -17.78 2.78
N MET A 201 5.06 -18.07 2.52
CA MET A 201 5.46 -19.41 2.08
C MET A 201 5.10 -20.49 3.09
N GLN A 202 5.28 -20.25 4.38
CA GLN A 202 4.93 -21.17 5.45
C GLN A 202 3.41 -21.31 5.64
N ASN A 203 2.66 -20.21 5.54
CA ASN A 203 1.21 -20.21 5.63
C ASN A 203 0.56 -20.89 4.43
N LEU A 204 1.09 -20.74 3.21
CA LEU A 204 0.65 -21.46 2.03
C LEU A 204 0.84 -22.98 2.19
N LYS A 205 1.95 -23.42 2.81
CA LYS A 205 2.15 -24.83 3.15
C LYS A 205 1.07 -25.33 4.14
N THR A 206 0.78 -24.53 5.17
CA THR A 206 -0.29 -24.85 6.13
C THR A 206 -1.67 -24.85 5.45
N ALA A 207 -1.93 -23.90 4.53
CA ALA A 207 -3.18 -23.80 3.79
C ALA A 207 -3.47 -25.05 2.91
N SER A 208 -2.42 -25.75 2.46
CA SER A 208 -2.59 -27.01 1.71
C SER A 208 -2.99 -28.19 2.59
N LEU A 209 -2.88 -28.08 3.91
CA LEU A 209 -3.20 -29.14 4.88
C LEU A 209 -4.61 -29.02 5.45
N ILE A 210 -5.27 -27.88 5.25
CA ILE A 210 -6.59 -27.62 5.82
C ILE A 210 -7.69 -27.65 4.75
N ARG A 211 -8.90 -28.01 5.15
CA ARG A 211 -10.08 -27.85 4.29
C ARG A 211 -10.69 -26.48 4.57
N PRO A 212 -10.65 -25.58 3.58
CA PRO A 212 -11.24 -24.26 3.75
C PRO A 212 -12.75 -24.35 3.84
N PHE A 213 -13.35 -23.43 4.62
CA PHE A 213 -14.79 -23.39 4.84
C PHE A 213 -15.22 -21.93 5.06
N ILE A 214 -16.45 -21.64 4.74
CA ILE A 214 -17.10 -20.40 5.17
C ILE A 214 -17.69 -20.64 6.54
N PRO A 215 -17.32 -19.86 7.57
CA PRO A 215 -17.93 -19.96 8.88
C PRO A 215 -19.45 -19.76 8.80
N LYS A 216 -20.20 -20.61 9.48
CA LYS A 216 -21.62 -20.36 9.67
C LYS A 216 -21.78 -19.22 10.66
N THR A 217 -22.36 -18.12 10.21
CA THR A 217 -22.60 -16.91 10.99
C THR A 217 -24.08 -16.60 11.01
N ASP A 218 -24.50 -15.83 11.99
CA ASP A 218 -25.81 -15.20 12.04
C ASP A 218 -25.64 -13.69 11.84
N PRO A 219 -25.70 -13.19 10.59
CA PRO A 219 -25.52 -11.76 10.30
C PRO A 219 -26.63 -10.86 10.86
N GLY A 220 -27.72 -11.43 11.40
CA GLY A 220 -28.76 -10.71 12.12
C GLY A 220 -28.32 -10.29 13.53
N LYS A 221 -27.28 -10.92 14.09
CA LYS A 221 -26.68 -10.49 15.35
C LYS A 221 -25.75 -9.30 15.15
N LYS A 222 -25.57 -8.52 16.20
CA LYS A 222 -24.58 -7.45 16.24
C LYS A 222 -23.17 -8.03 16.34
N ALA A 223 -22.23 -7.51 15.55
CA ALA A 223 -20.83 -7.87 15.63
C ALA A 223 -20.03 -6.85 16.46
N TYR A 224 -19.34 -7.31 17.48
CA TYR A 224 -18.45 -6.51 18.31
C TYR A 224 -17.00 -6.69 17.83
N ILE A 225 -16.37 -5.58 17.43
CA ILE A 225 -14.99 -5.53 16.98
C ILE A 225 -14.12 -5.00 18.09
N LEU A 226 -13.21 -5.83 18.58
CA LEU A 226 -12.42 -5.52 19.76
C LEU A 226 -10.98 -5.18 19.43
N GLY A 227 -10.57 -3.97 19.82
CA GLY A 227 -9.19 -3.52 19.92
C GLY A 227 -8.67 -3.57 21.35
N ALA A 228 -7.36 -3.41 21.52
CA ALA A 228 -6.68 -3.56 22.81
C ALA A 228 -6.46 -2.23 23.56
N GLY A 229 -7.15 -1.17 23.20
CA GLY A 229 -7.03 0.11 23.89
C GLY A 229 -7.61 0.10 25.31
N PRO A 230 -7.17 1.02 26.18
CA PRO A 230 -7.56 1.03 27.60
C PRO A 230 -9.06 1.12 27.85
N SER A 231 -9.85 1.71 26.94
CA SER A 231 -11.30 1.82 27.07
C SER A 231 -12.01 0.46 27.07
N LEU A 232 -11.36 -0.60 26.57
CA LEU A 232 -11.92 -1.96 26.60
C LEU A 232 -12.20 -2.43 28.04
N GLU A 233 -11.38 -2.02 29.02
CA GLU A 233 -11.52 -2.45 30.41
C GLU A 233 -12.93 -2.19 30.96
N SER A 234 -13.47 -1.02 30.67
CA SER A 234 -14.82 -0.64 31.12
C SER A 234 -15.95 -1.31 30.34
N ALA A 235 -15.66 -1.88 29.18
CA ALA A 235 -16.65 -2.55 28.33
C ALA A 235 -16.81 -4.06 28.62
N LEU A 236 -15.83 -4.68 29.32
CA LEU A 236 -15.79 -6.15 29.51
C LEU A 236 -17.04 -6.72 30.17
N GLU A 237 -17.55 -6.07 31.24
CA GLU A 237 -18.75 -6.51 31.91
C GLU A 237 -19.98 -6.46 31.02
N ASN A 238 -20.09 -5.40 30.21
CA ASN A 238 -21.18 -5.26 29.24
C ASN A 238 -21.08 -6.31 28.13
N ILE A 239 -19.89 -6.55 27.61
CA ILE A 239 -19.63 -7.59 26.60
C ILE A 239 -20.03 -8.95 27.16
N LYS A 240 -19.65 -9.26 28.39
CA LYS A 240 -20.00 -10.52 29.07
C LYS A 240 -21.50 -10.69 29.25
N LYS A 241 -22.19 -9.63 29.64
CA LYS A 241 -23.67 -9.61 29.81
C LYS A 241 -24.41 -9.96 28.52
N TYR A 242 -23.95 -9.45 27.38
CA TYR A 242 -24.61 -9.64 26.08
C TYR A 242 -23.99 -10.74 25.23
N ARG A 243 -23.09 -11.56 25.78
CA ARG A 243 -22.27 -12.52 25.03
C ARG A 243 -23.05 -13.42 24.08
N ASP A 244 -24.21 -13.92 24.50
CA ASP A 244 -25.02 -14.87 23.72
C ASP A 244 -25.77 -14.20 22.55
N SER A 245 -25.97 -12.88 22.62
CA SER A 245 -26.70 -12.11 21.60
C SER A 245 -25.82 -11.42 20.56
N ILE A 246 -24.49 -11.52 20.72
CA ILE A 246 -23.51 -10.85 19.87
C ILE A 246 -22.52 -11.84 19.24
N VAL A 247 -21.81 -11.39 18.23
CA VAL A 247 -20.65 -12.10 17.64
C VAL A 247 -19.39 -11.30 17.88
N LEU A 248 -18.38 -11.92 18.51
CA LEU A 248 -17.14 -11.26 18.91
C LEU A 248 -15.99 -11.50 17.92
N PHE A 249 -15.46 -10.44 17.37
CA PHE A 249 -14.23 -10.43 16.60
C PHE A 249 -13.10 -9.85 17.44
N ALA A 250 -12.17 -10.67 17.85
CA ALA A 250 -11.03 -10.29 18.69
C ALA A 250 -9.75 -10.19 17.88
N SER A 251 -9.04 -9.06 17.96
CA SER A 251 -7.65 -8.99 17.51
C SER A 251 -6.76 -9.87 18.40
N ASP A 252 -5.61 -10.28 17.87
CA ASP A 252 -4.61 -11.07 18.62
C ASP A 252 -4.22 -10.43 19.96
N THR A 253 -4.00 -9.13 19.98
CA THR A 253 -3.61 -8.36 21.18
C THR A 253 -4.68 -8.36 22.28
N VAL A 254 -5.97 -8.44 21.91
CA VAL A 254 -7.10 -8.46 22.85
C VAL A 254 -7.32 -9.84 23.46
N PHE A 255 -6.95 -10.88 22.76
CA PHE A 255 -7.31 -12.25 23.10
C PHE A 255 -6.95 -12.66 24.56
N PRO A 256 -5.74 -12.31 25.10
CA PRO A 256 -5.41 -12.60 26.50
C PRO A 256 -6.31 -11.88 27.51
N VAL A 257 -6.82 -10.69 27.16
CA VAL A 257 -7.74 -9.92 28.02
C VAL A 257 -9.07 -10.66 28.14
N LEU A 258 -9.63 -11.09 27.01
CA LEU A 258 -10.90 -11.84 26.97
C LEU A 258 -10.81 -13.16 27.77
N ILE A 259 -9.74 -13.94 27.56
CA ILE A 259 -9.52 -15.19 28.32
C ILE A 259 -9.46 -14.89 29.80
N SER A 260 -8.76 -13.83 30.23
CA SER A 260 -8.66 -13.47 31.64
C SER A 260 -10.00 -13.04 32.27
N ALA A 261 -10.88 -12.46 31.41
CA ALA A 261 -12.25 -12.09 31.79
C ALA A 261 -13.26 -13.27 31.73
N GLY A 262 -12.85 -14.45 31.26
CA GLY A 262 -13.73 -15.57 31.00
C GLY A 262 -14.70 -15.36 29.85
N ILE A 263 -14.30 -14.61 28.84
CA ILE A 263 -15.08 -14.31 27.63
C ILE A 263 -14.48 -15.09 26.47
N GLU A 264 -15.27 -15.90 25.80
CA GLU A 264 -14.87 -16.59 24.56
C GLU A 264 -15.13 -15.69 23.34
N ALA A 265 -14.15 -15.57 22.43
CA ALA A 265 -14.32 -14.92 21.14
C ALA A 265 -14.84 -15.92 20.10
N ASP A 266 -15.74 -15.49 19.21
CA ASP A 266 -16.16 -16.29 18.06
C ASP A 266 -15.09 -16.32 16.99
N PHE A 267 -14.46 -15.17 16.76
CA PHE A 267 -13.40 -15.02 15.75
C PHE A 267 -12.13 -14.42 16.37
N PHE A 268 -11.02 -15.07 16.07
CA PHE A 268 -9.68 -14.58 16.31
C PHE A 268 -9.09 -14.08 14.99
N VAL A 269 -8.73 -12.80 14.92
CA VAL A 269 -8.21 -12.18 13.69
C VAL A 269 -6.78 -11.72 13.89
N THR A 270 -5.89 -12.05 12.96
CA THR A 270 -4.52 -11.54 12.97
C THR A 270 -3.97 -11.32 11.57
N MET A 271 -3.16 -10.27 11.42
CA MET A 271 -2.38 -9.95 10.23
C MET A 271 -0.92 -9.64 10.57
N ASP A 272 -0.57 -9.58 11.87
CA ASP A 272 0.77 -9.17 12.31
C ASP A 272 1.82 -10.24 11.94
N PRO A 273 2.85 -9.87 11.15
CA PRO A 273 3.89 -10.80 10.73
C PRO A 273 4.91 -11.10 11.82
N GLN A 274 4.95 -10.33 12.90
CA GLN A 274 6.01 -10.36 13.88
C GLN A 274 5.85 -11.51 14.90
N ASN A 275 6.97 -11.97 15.46
CA ASN A 275 6.95 -13.01 16.47
C ASN A 275 6.27 -12.59 17.77
N ILE A 276 6.13 -11.28 18.02
CA ILE A 276 5.42 -10.76 19.19
C ILE A 276 3.94 -11.16 19.19
N SER A 277 3.33 -11.34 18.02
CA SER A 277 1.93 -11.79 17.91
C SER A 277 1.72 -13.14 18.59
N TYR A 278 2.70 -14.04 18.52
CA TYR A 278 2.63 -15.32 19.25
C TYR A 278 2.59 -15.10 20.75
N ALA A 279 3.35 -14.13 21.27
CA ALA A 279 3.37 -13.82 22.70
C ALA A 279 2.01 -13.30 23.21
N HIS A 280 1.16 -12.77 22.35
CA HIS A 280 -0.20 -12.39 22.69
C HIS A 280 -1.12 -13.62 22.98
N CYS A 281 -0.75 -14.84 22.57
CA CYS A 281 -1.64 -16.00 22.53
C CYS A 281 -1.13 -17.21 23.32
N PHE A 282 -0.42 -17.02 24.44
CA PHE A 282 0.15 -18.12 25.27
C PHE A 282 -0.86 -19.03 25.95
N LYS A 283 -2.16 -18.76 25.89
CA LYS A 283 -3.19 -19.62 26.46
C LYS A 283 -3.89 -20.40 25.35
N PRO A 284 -4.33 -21.64 25.62
CA PRO A 284 -5.02 -22.44 24.63
C PRO A 284 -6.29 -21.75 24.18
N PHE A 285 -6.50 -21.76 22.84
CA PHE A 285 -7.73 -21.31 22.24
C PHE A 285 -8.87 -22.24 22.66
N THR A 286 -10.06 -21.67 22.88
CA THR A 286 -11.25 -22.48 23.01
C THR A 286 -11.58 -23.15 21.67
N LYS A 287 -12.13 -24.38 21.73
CA LYS A 287 -12.39 -25.15 20.50
C LYS A 287 -13.38 -24.47 19.53
N ASN A 288 -14.20 -23.56 20.04
CA ASN A 288 -15.22 -22.88 19.25
C ASN A 288 -14.69 -21.63 18.52
N THR A 289 -13.55 -21.09 18.94
CA THR A 289 -12.97 -19.90 18.28
C THR A 289 -12.47 -20.24 16.88
N VAL A 290 -12.93 -19.51 15.88
CA VAL A 290 -12.50 -19.62 14.49
C VAL A 290 -11.37 -18.63 14.21
N GLY A 291 -10.25 -19.12 13.65
CA GLY A 291 -9.11 -18.29 13.25
C GLY A 291 -9.30 -17.70 11.86
N ILE A 292 -9.03 -16.39 11.72
CA ILE A 292 -8.93 -15.68 10.45
C ILE A 292 -7.52 -15.11 10.36
N PHE A 293 -6.71 -15.70 9.50
CA PHE A 293 -5.28 -15.37 9.36
C PHE A 293 -4.98 -14.74 8.02
N ASP A 294 -4.38 -13.53 8.00
CA ASP A 294 -3.77 -13.07 6.77
C ASP A 294 -2.57 -13.94 6.38
N LEU A 295 -2.33 -14.17 5.11
CA LEU A 295 -1.17 -14.94 4.65
C LEU A 295 0.16 -14.36 5.11
N CYS A 296 0.24 -13.04 5.38
CA CYS A 296 1.43 -12.38 5.92
C CYS A 296 1.61 -12.60 7.42
N SER A 297 0.58 -13.05 8.16
CA SER A 297 0.60 -13.21 9.62
C SER A 297 1.63 -14.24 10.08
N ASN A 298 1.96 -14.19 11.37
CA ASN A 298 2.92 -15.12 11.95
C ASN A 298 2.42 -16.59 11.81
N PRO A 299 3.18 -17.48 11.16
CA PRO A 299 2.74 -18.85 10.85
C PRO A 299 2.63 -19.75 12.11
N ILE A 300 3.25 -19.38 13.22
CA ILE A 300 3.17 -20.16 14.46
C ILE A 300 1.73 -20.21 14.96
N LEU A 301 0.98 -19.11 14.86
CA LEU A 301 -0.41 -19.06 15.32
C LEU A 301 -1.32 -20.03 14.53
N ALA A 302 -1.21 -20.05 13.21
CA ALA A 302 -1.97 -20.98 12.38
C ALA A 302 -1.61 -22.44 12.68
N ARG A 303 -0.32 -22.72 12.93
CA ARG A 303 0.14 -24.06 13.33
C ARG A 303 -0.39 -24.48 14.71
N GLU A 304 -0.48 -23.56 15.67
CA GLU A 304 -1.10 -23.85 16.97
C GLU A 304 -2.60 -24.12 16.84
N PHE A 305 -3.33 -23.39 15.99
CA PHE A 305 -4.73 -23.68 15.68
C PHE A 305 -4.87 -25.06 15.06
N LEU A 306 -4.03 -25.41 14.11
CA LEU A 306 -4.02 -26.76 13.49
C LEU A 306 -3.76 -27.86 14.53
N LYS A 307 -2.75 -27.69 15.38
CA LYS A 307 -2.37 -28.65 16.43
C LYS A 307 -3.47 -28.85 17.45
N ASN A 308 -4.17 -27.78 17.82
CA ASN A 308 -5.26 -27.83 18.80
C ASN A 308 -6.60 -28.30 18.19
N GLY A 309 -6.66 -28.54 16.88
CA GLY A 309 -7.88 -28.92 16.16
C GLY A 309 -8.92 -27.81 16.05
N ASN A 310 -8.50 -26.55 16.15
CA ASN A 310 -9.36 -25.39 15.92
C ASN A 310 -9.65 -25.20 14.42
N SER A 311 -10.83 -24.72 14.13
CA SER A 311 -11.20 -24.29 12.77
C SER A 311 -10.55 -22.95 12.43
N PHE A 312 -9.96 -22.84 11.24
CA PHE A 312 -9.40 -21.58 10.76
C PHE A 312 -9.27 -21.59 9.24
N PHE A 313 -9.07 -20.40 8.67
CA PHE A 313 -8.76 -20.24 7.26
C PHE A 313 -7.83 -19.05 7.04
N PHE A 314 -7.21 -19.02 5.85
CA PHE A 314 -6.37 -17.91 5.43
C PHE A 314 -7.12 -16.94 4.54
N THR A 315 -6.76 -15.66 4.67
CA THR A 315 -7.17 -14.57 3.80
C THR A 315 -5.95 -13.99 3.09
N LYS A 316 -6.18 -13.37 1.95
CA LYS A 316 -5.16 -12.53 1.30
C LYS A 316 -5.43 -11.06 1.57
N SER A 317 -4.37 -10.30 1.74
CA SER A 317 -4.37 -8.84 1.76
C SER A 317 -3.95 -8.25 0.40
N ALA A 318 -3.69 -6.94 0.37
CA ALA A 318 -3.11 -6.27 -0.79
C ALA A 318 -1.62 -6.62 -1.03
N HIS A 319 -0.99 -7.47 -0.19
CA HIS A 319 0.41 -7.87 -0.37
C HIS A 319 0.62 -8.53 -1.74
N PRO A 320 1.54 -8.03 -2.60
CA PRO A 320 1.63 -8.45 -4.01
C PRO A 320 1.85 -9.97 -4.18
N PHE A 321 2.67 -10.58 -3.32
CA PHE A 321 2.94 -12.03 -3.40
C PHE A 321 1.75 -12.88 -2.93
N ALA A 322 0.98 -12.41 -1.94
CA ALA A 322 -0.26 -13.07 -1.52
C ALA A 322 -1.31 -13.02 -2.64
N GLN A 323 -1.40 -11.88 -3.34
CA GLN A 323 -2.24 -11.75 -4.54
C GLN A 323 -1.80 -12.71 -5.64
N TYR A 324 -0.49 -12.79 -5.90
CA TYR A 324 0.07 -13.72 -6.89
C TYR A 324 -0.27 -15.18 -6.57
N ALA A 325 -0.06 -15.63 -5.33
CA ALA A 325 -0.42 -16.97 -4.90
C ALA A 325 -1.92 -17.28 -5.10
N SER A 326 -2.78 -16.26 -4.93
CA SER A 326 -4.23 -16.40 -5.10
C SER A 326 -4.67 -16.68 -6.55
N PHE A 327 -3.82 -16.48 -7.55
CA PHE A 327 -4.12 -16.94 -8.93
C PHE A 327 -4.05 -18.45 -9.08
N PHE A 328 -3.35 -19.17 -8.20
CA PHE A 328 -3.27 -20.63 -8.20
C PHE A 328 -4.41 -21.29 -7.43
N SER A 329 -4.81 -20.67 -6.34
CA SER A 329 -5.96 -21.11 -5.55
C SER A 329 -6.53 -19.89 -4.83
N PRO A 330 -7.81 -19.56 -5.01
CA PRO A 330 -8.41 -18.37 -4.41
C PRO A 330 -8.31 -18.35 -2.90
N PHE A 331 -8.09 -17.15 -2.35
CA PHE A 331 -8.21 -16.82 -0.93
C PHE A 331 -9.18 -15.65 -0.79
N PRO A 332 -10.05 -15.65 0.25
CA PRO A 332 -10.89 -14.51 0.53
C PRO A 332 -10.05 -13.28 0.83
N TYR A 333 -10.47 -12.12 0.31
CA TYR A 333 -9.75 -10.85 0.52
C TYR A 333 -10.15 -10.23 1.85
N MET A 334 -9.16 -9.79 2.62
CA MET A 334 -9.32 -9.01 3.85
C MET A 334 -8.52 -7.70 3.74
N GLU A 335 -9.18 -6.57 3.97
CA GLU A 335 -8.51 -5.27 3.96
C GLU A 335 -7.62 -5.11 5.21
N THR A 336 -6.33 -4.90 4.97
CA THR A 336 -5.31 -4.76 6.03
C THR A 336 -4.54 -3.44 5.94
N GLY A 337 -4.78 -2.64 4.90
CA GLY A 337 -4.04 -1.41 4.60
C GLY A 337 -4.16 -0.32 5.67
N SER A 338 -5.11 -0.44 6.59
CA SER A 338 -5.24 0.45 7.75
C SER A 338 -4.12 0.35 8.77
N GLY A 339 -3.31 -0.73 8.72
CA GLY A 339 -2.22 -0.98 9.66
C GLY A 339 -2.66 -1.44 11.07
N THR A 340 -3.95 -1.67 11.31
CA THR A 340 -4.45 -2.17 12.61
C THR A 340 -5.26 -3.45 12.45
N VAL A 341 -5.01 -4.44 13.33
CA VAL A 341 -5.73 -5.73 13.33
C VAL A 341 -7.23 -5.55 13.57
N ALA A 342 -7.62 -4.57 14.38
CA ALA A 342 -9.04 -4.31 14.65
C ALA A 342 -9.81 -3.84 13.38
N LEU A 343 -9.17 -3.08 12.49
CA LEU A 343 -9.80 -2.70 11.21
C LEU A 343 -9.81 -3.86 10.21
N ALA A 344 -8.82 -4.75 10.24
CA ALA A 344 -8.87 -6.01 9.52
C ALA A 344 -10.04 -6.90 10.02
N ALA A 345 -10.26 -6.94 11.33
CA ALA A 345 -11.41 -7.64 11.93
C ALA A 345 -12.76 -7.04 11.49
N ARG A 346 -12.85 -5.70 11.35
CA ARG A 346 -14.01 -5.04 10.74
C ARG A 346 -14.22 -5.52 9.30
N SER A 347 -13.18 -5.53 8.49
CA SER A 347 -13.27 -6.02 7.11
C SER A 347 -13.79 -7.46 7.06
N ALA A 348 -13.27 -8.34 7.91
CA ALA A 348 -13.70 -9.72 8.01
C ALA A 348 -15.19 -9.84 8.41
N ALA A 349 -15.64 -9.04 9.39
CA ALA A 349 -17.04 -9.04 9.83
C ALA A 349 -17.98 -8.59 8.69
N LEU A 350 -17.66 -7.51 7.98
CA LEU A 350 -18.44 -7.06 6.82
C LEU A 350 -18.46 -8.12 5.71
N SER A 351 -17.32 -8.77 5.44
CA SER A 351 -17.20 -9.81 4.42
C SER A 351 -17.98 -11.08 4.78
N LEU A 352 -18.22 -11.34 6.07
CA LEU A 352 -19.11 -12.39 6.56
C LEU A 352 -20.59 -11.98 6.59
N GLY A 353 -20.91 -10.75 6.16
CA GLY A 353 -22.30 -10.26 5.99
C GLY A 353 -22.86 -9.46 7.16
N PHE A 354 -22.09 -9.22 8.23
CA PHE A 354 -22.54 -8.39 9.35
C PHE A 354 -22.69 -6.92 8.90
N LYS A 355 -23.80 -6.30 9.28
CA LYS A 355 -24.10 -4.89 8.96
C LYS A 355 -24.10 -3.99 10.20
N ASP A 356 -24.46 -4.54 11.35
CA ASP A 356 -24.48 -3.83 12.64
C ASP A 356 -23.20 -4.12 13.39
N LEU A 357 -22.26 -3.16 13.37
CA LEU A 357 -20.94 -3.26 13.98
C LEU A 357 -20.81 -2.29 15.15
N GLU A 358 -20.27 -2.75 16.26
CA GLU A 358 -19.92 -1.92 17.39
C GLU A 358 -18.45 -2.13 17.77
N PHE A 359 -17.77 -1.06 18.19
CA PHE A 359 -16.32 -1.04 18.37
C PHE A 359 -15.95 -0.74 19.80
N PHE A 360 -15.02 -1.53 20.36
CA PHE A 360 -14.54 -1.37 21.73
C PHE A 360 -13.02 -1.42 21.74
N GLY A 361 -12.39 -0.63 22.61
CA GLY A 361 -10.94 -0.60 22.74
C GLY A 361 -10.19 -0.06 21.52
N LEU A 362 -10.84 0.77 20.69
CA LEU A 362 -10.22 1.49 19.57
C LEU A 362 -9.95 2.94 19.97
N ASP A 363 -9.15 3.13 20.99
CA ASP A 363 -8.85 4.46 21.54
C ASP A 363 -8.05 5.32 20.58
N PHE A 364 -7.13 4.74 19.79
CA PHE A 364 -6.17 5.46 18.95
C PHE A 364 -5.46 6.58 19.71
N ALA A 365 -5.25 6.37 21.00
CA ALA A 365 -4.61 7.30 21.92
C ALA A 365 -4.14 6.55 23.17
N TYR A 366 -3.20 7.13 23.88
CA TYR A 366 -2.79 6.70 25.21
C TYR A 366 -3.73 7.33 26.24
N THR A 367 -4.62 6.54 26.81
CA THR A 367 -5.67 7.01 27.71
C THR A 367 -5.35 6.60 29.15
N GLY A 368 -5.44 7.55 30.10
CA GLY A 368 -5.17 7.28 31.51
C GLY A 368 -3.75 6.79 31.80
N GLY A 369 -2.75 7.24 31.02
CA GLY A 369 -1.36 6.83 31.17
C GLY A 369 -1.05 5.40 30.71
N LYS A 370 -1.96 4.77 29.97
CA LYS A 370 -1.81 3.41 29.46
C LYS A 370 -1.79 3.38 27.94
N ALA A 371 -0.94 2.51 27.37
CA ALA A 371 -0.93 2.24 25.94
C ALA A 371 -1.94 1.15 25.54
N TYR A 372 -2.20 0.21 26.44
CA TYR A 372 -3.07 -0.94 26.20
C TYR A 372 -3.90 -1.26 27.46
N ALA A 373 -5.00 -1.96 27.27
CA ALA A 373 -5.82 -2.51 28.35
C ALA A 373 -5.00 -3.47 29.23
N ALA A 374 -5.36 -3.53 30.52
CA ALA A 374 -4.80 -4.49 31.46
C ALA A 374 -5.06 -5.94 30.98
N GLY A 375 -4.11 -6.83 31.23
CA GLY A 375 -4.20 -8.22 30.79
C GLY A 375 -3.70 -8.52 29.39
N THR A 376 -3.35 -7.51 28.58
CA THR A 376 -2.59 -7.71 27.34
C THR A 376 -1.20 -8.28 27.66
N TYR A 377 -0.55 -8.89 26.66
CA TYR A 377 0.82 -9.40 26.83
C TYR A 377 1.78 -8.33 27.35
N LEU A 378 1.74 -7.14 26.75
CA LEU A 378 2.65 -6.05 27.13
C LEU A 378 2.40 -5.56 28.56
N SER A 379 1.12 -5.40 28.97
CA SER A 379 0.77 -5.09 30.35
C SER A 379 1.34 -6.14 31.31
N LYS A 380 1.12 -7.44 31.05
CA LYS A 380 1.66 -8.53 31.87
C LYS A 380 3.19 -8.58 31.91
N GLN A 381 3.84 -8.27 30.80
CA GLN A 381 5.31 -8.17 30.74
C GLN A 381 5.81 -7.02 31.61
N PHE A 382 5.16 -5.87 31.54
CA PHE A 382 5.50 -4.71 32.37
C PHE A 382 5.24 -4.99 33.87
N GLU A 383 4.11 -5.60 34.20
CA GLU A 383 3.80 -6.04 35.59
C GLU A 383 4.90 -6.95 36.14
N LYS A 384 5.28 -8.01 35.40
CA LYS A 384 6.34 -8.96 35.81
C LYS A 384 7.71 -8.32 36.02
N THR A 385 8.02 -7.29 35.26
CA THR A 385 9.33 -6.61 35.29
C THR A 385 9.32 -5.31 36.08
N SER A 386 8.20 -4.95 36.72
CA SER A 386 8.08 -3.79 37.60
C SER A 386 8.77 -4.01 38.95
N SER A 387 9.31 -2.93 39.49
CA SER A 387 9.98 -2.88 40.79
C SER A 387 9.66 -1.54 41.47
N LYS A 388 10.07 -1.40 42.76
CA LYS A 388 9.91 -0.12 43.49
C LYS A 388 10.61 1.05 42.80
N THR A 389 11.74 0.80 42.12
CA THR A 389 12.52 1.82 41.40
C THR A 389 12.12 1.99 39.95
N SER A 390 11.35 1.08 39.37
CA SER A 390 10.80 1.13 38.02
C SER A 390 9.37 0.61 38.02
N PRO A 391 8.41 1.40 38.51
CA PRO A 391 7.01 0.99 38.59
C PRO A 391 6.37 0.84 37.21
N LEU A 392 5.19 0.26 37.16
CA LEU A 392 4.43 -0.02 35.93
C LEU A 392 4.18 1.25 35.11
N GLU A 393 3.86 2.34 35.78
CA GLU A 393 3.59 3.64 35.17
C GLU A 393 4.82 4.18 34.40
N THR A 394 6.02 4.03 34.96
CA THR A 394 7.26 4.43 34.28
C THR A 394 7.43 3.67 32.98
N LYS A 395 7.16 2.36 32.95
CA LYS A 395 7.28 1.54 31.75
C LYS A 395 6.27 1.95 30.67
N PHE A 396 5.06 2.32 31.06
CA PHE A 396 4.09 2.87 30.13
C PHE A 396 4.53 4.27 29.64
N CYS A 397 5.07 5.11 30.52
CA CYS A 397 5.64 6.40 30.13
C CYS A 397 6.77 6.22 29.10
N ASP A 398 7.74 5.35 29.36
CA ASP A 398 8.84 5.05 28.45
C ASP A 398 8.33 4.61 27.06
N LEU A 399 7.30 3.77 27.05
CA LEU A 399 6.67 3.34 25.80
C LEU A 399 5.97 4.49 25.06
N MET A 400 5.19 5.29 25.79
CA MET A 400 4.40 6.39 25.19
C MET A 400 5.30 7.49 24.64
N PHE A 401 6.35 7.87 25.38
CA PHE A 401 7.21 9.00 25.06
C PHE A 401 8.48 8.65 24.26
N ARG A 402 8.60 7.39 23.77
CA ARG A 402 9.72 7.00 22.88
C ARG A 402 9.67 7.70 21.51
N THR A 403 8.52 8.25 21.14
CA THR A 403 8.30 9.06 19.96
C THR A 403 7.63 10.37 20.37
N GLU A 404 7.61 11.37 19.51
CA GLU A 404 6.90 12.61 19.75
C GLU A 404 5.41 12.34 19.98
N VAL A 405 4.87 12.90 21.07
CA VAL A 405 3.45 12.80 21.43
C VAL A 405 2.79 14.16 21.50
N LYS A 406 1.53 14.21 21.12
CA LYS A 406 0.67 15.40 21.26
C LYS A 406 -0.29 15.17 22.42
N LYS A 407 -0.38 16.14 23.32
CA LYS A 407 -1.39 16.15 24.39
C LYS A 407 -2.71 16.63 23.81
N THR A 408 -3.76 15.86 24.02
CA THR A 408 -5.14 16.20 23.61
C THR A 408 -6.09 16.01 24.79
N GLN A 409 -7.29 16.54 24.70
CA GLN A 409 -8.33 16.34 25.71
C GLN A 409 -9.59 15.82 25.00
N GLU A 410 -10.03 14.62 25.40
CA GLU A 410 -11.26 14.00 24.91
C GLU A 410 -12.17 13.63 26.08
N ASN A 411 -13.44 14.02 26.02
CA ASN A 411 -14.43 13.74 27.06
C ASN A 411 -13.98 14.14 28.47
N GLY A 412 -13.28 15.28 28.60
CA GLY A 412 -12.76 15.76 29.88
C GLY A 412 -11.51 15.06 30.40
N LYS A 413 -11.01 14.03 29.70
CA LYS A 413 -9.80 13.29 30.06
C LYS A 413 -8.61 13.72 29.20
N ILE A 414 -7.43 13.82 29.83
CA ILE A 414 -6.18 14.05 29.11
C ILE A 414 -5.78 12.75 28.43
N THR A 415 -5.51 12.83 27.14
CA THR A 415 -4.99 11.74 26.32
C THR A 415 -3.73 12.19 25.60
N TYR A 416 -2.89 11.22 25.21
CA TYR A 416 -1.71 11.48 24.39
C TYR A 416 -1.84 10.70 23.10
N THR A 417 -1.47 11.31 21.97
CA THR A 417 -1.51 10.67 20.66
C THR A 417 -0.17 10.84 19.93
N THR A 418 0.04 10.08 18.88
CA THR A 418 1.18 10.20 17.96
C THR A 418 0.66 10.41 16.55
N ALA A 419 1.51 10.88 15.64
CA ALA A 419 1.14 11.02 14.23
C ALA A 419 0.61 9.68 13.63
N LEU A 420 1.16 8.54 14.06
CA LEU A 420 0.72 7.22 13.64
C LEU A 420 -0.71 6.91 14.16
N LEU A 421 -0.97 7.15 15.44
CA LEU A 421 -2.30 6.92 16.04
C LEU A 421 -3.36 7.87 15.47
N ASP A 422 -2.98 9.12 15.20
CA ASP A 422 -3.84 10.09 14.51
C ASP A 422 -4.19 9.61 13.09
N GLY A 423 -3.22 9.04 12.38
CA GLY A 423 -3.43 8.43 11.07
C GLY A 423 -4.42 7.27 11.12
N TYR A 424 -4.29 6.37 12.09
CA TYR A 424 -5.25 5.27 12.29
C TYR A 424 -6.65 5.78 12.64
N LYS A 425 -6.75 6.81 13.50
CA LYS A 425 -8.01 7.45 13.87
C LYS A 425 -8.70 8.11 12.68
N ALA A 426 -7.93 8.82 11.85
CA ALA A 426 -8.43 9.47 10.64
C ALA A 426 -8.93 8.43 9.63
N PHE A 427 -8.15 7.36 9.39
CA PHE A 427 -8.56 6.26 8.55
C PHE A 427 -9.85 5.60 9.05
N PHE A 428 -9.94 5.28 10.35
CA PHE A 428 -11.13 4.69 10.97
C PHE A 428 -12.36 5.58 10.76
N LYS A 429 -12.27 6.88 11.04
CA LYS A 429 -13.35 7.84 10.79
C LYS A 429 -13.77 7.87 9.32
N GLY A 430 -12.82 7.89 8.40
CA GLY A 430 -13.07 7.85 6.96
C GLY A 430 -13.83 6.60 6.53
N VAL A 431 -13.41 5.42 6.99
CA VAL A 431 -14.07 4.14 6.64
C VAL A 431 -15.49 4.05 7.19
N ILE A 432 -15.73 4.60 8.40
CA ILE A 432 -17.07 4.63 9.01
C ILE A 432 -17.96 5.63 8.29
N SER A 433 -17.47 6.86 8.05
CA SER A 433 -18.28 7.92 7.40
C SER A 433 -18.67 7.58 5.96
N LEU A 434 -17.79 6.93 5.21
CA LEU A 434 -18.04 6.51 3.84
C LEU A 434 -18.87 5.21 3.75
N ASN A 435 -19.21 4.59 4.88
CA ASN A 435 -19.87 3.28 4.96
C ASN A 435 -19.24 2.26 3.99
N SER A 436 -17.88 2.29 3.91
CA SER A 436 -17.12 1.51 2.94
C SER A 436 -17.41 0.03 3.12
N ALA A 437 -17.98 -0.59 2.09
CA ALA A 437 -18.28 -2.01 2.05
C ALA A 437 -17.00 -2.83 1.82
N SER A 438 -16.90 -3.98 2.48
CA SER A 438 -15.96 -5.02 2.10
C SER A 438 -16.63 -6.01 1.17
N PRO A 439 -15.90 -6.64 0.23
CA PRO A 439 -16.46 -7.69 -0.60
C PRO A 439 -17.00 -8.84 0.27
N VAL A 440 -18.25 -9.23 0.05
CA VAL A 440 -18.83 -10.40 0.75
C VAL A 440 -18.10 -11.66 0.26
N TRP A 441 -17.62 -12.46 1.20
CA TRP A 441 -16.93 -13.71 0.87
C TRP A 441 -17.91 -14.75 0.32
N LYS A 442 -17.52 -15.40 -0.75
CA LYS A 442 -18.30 -16.45 -1.44
C LYS A 442 -17.59 -17.79 -1.28
N LYS A 443 -18.30 -18.87 -1.53
CA LYS A 443 -17.75 -20.22 -1.45
C LYS A 443 -16.55 -20.41 -2.38
N GLU A 444 -16.57 -19.76 -3.52
CA GLU A 444 -15.52 -19.81 -4.54
C GLU A 444 -14.21 -19.16 -4.10
N ASP A 445 -14.25 -18.26 -3.10
CA ASP A 445 -13.06 -17.62 -2.53
C ASP A 445 -12.26 -18.60 -1.65
N PHE A 446 -12.82 -19.76 -1.30
CA PHE A 446 -12.23 -20.74 -0.41
C PHE A 446 -11.90 -22.02 -1.17
N SER A 447 -10.62 -22.27 -1.38
CA SER A 447 -10.14 -23.48 -2.04
C SER A 447 -8.94 -24.08 -1.30
N ILE A 448 -8.70 -25.38 -1.50
CA ILE A 448 -7.48 -26.03 -1.00
C ILE A 448 -6.30 -25.52 -1.84
N PHE A 449 -5.29 -24.98 -1.18
CA PHE A 449 -4.12 -24.46 -1.87
C PHE A 449 -3.28 -25.59 -2.47
N GLN A 450 -2.97 -25.49 -3.76
CA GLN A 450 -2.20 -26.49 -4.52
C GLN A 450 -0.68 -26.22 -4.36
N TYR A 451 -0.16 -26.43 -3.14
CA TYR A 451 1.19 -26.05 -2.74
C TYR A 451 2.29 -26.61 -3.64
N GLU A 452 2.27 -27.93 -3.90
CA GLU A 452 3.31 -28.58 -4.73
C GLU A 452 3.29 -28.07 -6.19
N GLY A 453 2.11 -27.78 -6.72
CA GLY A 453 1.94 -27.15 -8.04
C GLY A 453 2.53 -25.75 -8.06
N PHE A 454 2.26 -24.96 -7.01
CA PHE A 454 2.80 -23.62 -6.87
C PHE A 454 4.32 -23.62 -6.75
N ILE A 455 4.90 -24.51 -5.94
CA ILE A 455 6.37 -24.65 -5.81
C ILE A 455 7.02 -25.02 -7.14
N ARG A 456 6.44 -25.97 -7.90
CA ARG A 456 6.93 -26.31 -9.24
C ARG A 456 6.90 -25.11 -10.18
N HIS A 457 5.82 -24.33 -10.13
CA HIS A 457 5.71 -23.11 -10.93
C HIS A 457 6.78 -22.07 -10.56
N LEU A 458 7.04 -21.84 -9.27
CA LEU A 458 8.09 -20.92 -8.83
C LEU A 458 9.51 -21.37 -9.24
N LYS A 459 9.76 -22.69 -9.34
CA LYS A 459 11.06 -23.21 -9.81
C LYS A 459 11.30 -22.99 -11.30
N THR A 460 10.24 -22.99 -12.11
CA THR A 460 10.32 -22.87 -13.57
C THR A 460 9.25 -21.93 -14.11
N PRO A 461 9.32 -20.61 -13.77
CA PRO A 461 8.31 -19.67 -14.21
C PRO A 461 8.36 -19.47 -15.73
N ALA A 462 7.20 -19.50 -16.38
CA ALA A 462 7.10 -19.17 -17.79
C ALA A 462 7.50 -17.71 -18.03
N CYS A 463 8.03 -17.39 -19.21
CA CYS A 463 8.51 -16.04 -19.54
C CYS A 463 7.43 -14.96 -19.36
N LYS A 464 6.17 -15.27 -19.67
CA LYS A 464 5.02 -14.37 -19.47
C LYS A 464 4.72 -14.07 -18.00
N ASP A 465 5.10 -14.98 -17.09
CA ASP A 465 4.82 -14.83 -15.66
C ASP A 465 5.91 -14.00 -14.95
N LYS A 466 7.09 -13.82 -15.57
CA LYS A 466 8.22 -13.09 -14.97
C LYS A 466 7.85 -11.64 -14.59
N LYS A 467 7.06 -10.94 -15.40
CA LYS A 467 6.61 -9.59 -15.09
C LYS A 467 5.70 -9.55 -13.85
N MET A 468 4.75 -10.47 -13.76
CA MET A 468 3.87 -10.59 -12.60
C MET A 468 4.65 -10.98 -11.35
N LEU A 469 5.61 -11.89 -11.48
CA LEU A 469 6.50 -12.28 -10.38
C LEU A 469 7.37 -11.11 -9.91
N THR A 470 7.93 -10.30 -10.81
CA THR A 470 8.68 -9.09 -10.41
C THR A 470 7.83 -8.20 -9.53
N THR A 471 6.60 -7.91 -9.95
CA THR A 471 5.65 -7.12 -9.14
C THR A 471 5.34 -7.80 -7.81
N ALA A 472 5.12 -9.11 -7.81
CA ALA A 472 4.83 -9.88 -6.60
C ALA A 472 5.99 -9.85 -5.59
N LEU A 473 7.22 -9.74 -6.05
CA LEU A 473 8.45 -9.77 -5.25
C LEU A 473 8.93 -8.38 -4.78
N LEU A 474 8.23 -7.29 -5.14
CA LEU A 474 8.64 -5.92 -4.79
C LEU A 474 8.99 -5.70 -3.31
N PRO A 475 8.20 -6.18 -2.33
CA PRO A 475 8.56 -6.01 -0.93
C PRO A 475 9.87 -6.71 -0.56
N TYR A 476 10.16 -7.84 -1.18
CA TYR A 476 11.42 -8.56 -0.94
C TYR A 476 12.60 -7.87 -1.64
N PHE A 477 12.40 -7.31 -2.82
CA PHE A 477 13.41 -6.47 -3.49
C PHE A 477 13.75 -5.23 -2.65
N ALA A 478 12.74 -4.55 -2.09
CA ALA A 478 12.95 -3.42 -1.19
C ALA A 478 13.80 -3.83 0.03
N TYR A 479 13.55 -5.02 0.61
CA TYR A 479 14.38 -5.58 1.68
C TYR A 479 15.84 -5.81 1.22
N LEU A 480 16.04 -6.47 0.08
CA LEU A 480 17.39 -6.79 -0.42
C LEU A 480 18.18 -5.52 -0.75
N ASN A 481 17.54 -4.56 -1.43
CA ASN A 481 18.19 -3.32 -1.83
C ASN A 481 18.59 -2.46 -0.63
N LYS A 482 17.66 -2.23 0.30
CA LYS A 482 17.88 -1.33 1.44
C LYS A 482 18.67 -1.96 2.58
N ARG A 483 18.47 -3.26 2.88
CA ARG A 483 19.10 -3.93 4.03
C ARG A 483 20.39 -4.65 3.70
N LEU A 484 20.55 -5.13 2.48
CA LEU A 484 21.71 -5.89 2.06
C LEU A 484 22.56 -5.16 1.02
N SER A 485 22.20 -3.92 0.67
CA SER A 485 22.87 -3.10 -0.36
C SER A 485 23.05 -3.83 -1.69
N LYS A 486 22.07 -4.67 -2.05
CA LYS A 486 22.04 -5.39 -3.33
C LYS A 486 21.22 -4.58 -4.32
N ASN A 487 21.80 -4.22 -5.46
CA ASN A 487 21.09 -3.56 -6.56
C ASN A 487 20.31 -4.60 -7.38
N ILE A 488 19.15 -5.00 -6.89
CA ILE A 488 18.25 -5.92 -7.58
C ILE A 488 17.20 -5.06 -8.28
N SER A 489 17.25 -4.98 -9.60
CA SER A 489 16.43 -4.05 -10.36
C SER A 489 15.84 -4.63 -11.65
N ASN A 490 16.11 -5.88 -12.00
CA ASN A 490 15.71 -6.43 -13.29
C ASN A 490 15.19 -7.88 -13.23
N PHE A 491 14.64 -8.35 -14.34
CA PHE A 491 14.09 -9.70 -14.46
C PHE A 491 15.12 -10.84 -14.29
N ALA A 492 16.40 -10.58 -14.51
CA ALA A 492 17.44 -11.60 -14.32
C ALA A 492 17.62 -11.96 -12.84
N ASP A 493 17.33 -11.01 -11.94
CA ASP A 493 17.44 -11.21 -10.50
C ASP A 493 16.26 -12.00 -9.91
N VAL A 494 15.16 -12.14 -10.65
CA VAL A 494 13.96 -12.88 -10.18
C VAL A 494 14.30 -14.34 -9.86
N GLU A 495 15.08 -15.01 -10.69
CA GLU A 495 15.45 -16.42 -10.47
C GLU A 495 16.32 -16.60 -9.21
N LEU A 496 17.26 -15.68 -8.99
CA LEU A 496 18.07 -15.67 -7.77
C LEU A 496 17.21 -15.44 -6.52
N VAL A 497 16.28 -14.51 -6.61
CA VAL A 497 15.35 -14.19 -5.50
C VAL A 497 14.41 -15.36 -5.23
N LEU A 498 13.88 -16.00 -6.26
CA LEU A 498 13.03 -17.19 -6.12
C LEU A 498 13.77 -18.34 -5.44
N SER A 499 15.07 -18.57 -5.76
CA SER A 499 15.85 -19.61 -5.09
C SER A 499 15.95 -19.37 -3.58
N GLN A 500 16.15 -18.11 -3.14
CA GLN A 500 16.18 -17.74 -1.72
C GLN A 500 14.81 -17.90 -1.02
N ILE A 501 13.73 -17.58 -1.73
CA ILE A 501 12.36 -17.72 -1.19
C ILE A 501 12.00 -19.20 -1.03
N LEU A 502 12.44 -20.05 -1.96
CA LEU A 502 12.20 -21.48 -1.89
C LEU A 502 12.92 -22.14 -0.70
N GLU A 503 13.99 -21.58 -0.17
CA GLU A 503 14.61 -22.05 1.08
C GLU A 503 13.63 -21.98 2.28
N TYR A 504 12.67 -21.04 2.28
CA TYR A 504 11.65 -20.95 3.34
C TYR A 504 10.63 -22.10 3.33
N THR A 505 10.66 -22.94 2.30
CA THR A 505 9.79 -24.14 2.22
C THR A 505 10.35 -25.31 3.03
N VAL A 506 11.66 -25.30 3.32
CA VAL A 506 12.38 -26.38 4.00
C VAL A 506 12.41 -26.18 5.52
N SER A 507 12.24 -24.93 5.99
CA SER A 507 12.21 -24.56 7.41
C SER A 507 10.78 -24.56 7.97
#